data_1449b2e18be06625b56a864947b20489
#
_entry.id   1449b2e18be06625b56a864947b20489
#
_cell.length_a   1.000
_cell.length_b   1.000
_cell.length_c   1.000
_cell.angle_alpha   90.00
_cell.angle_beta   90.00
_cell.angle_gamma   90.00
#
_symmetry.space_group_name_H-M   'P 1'
#
loop_
_entity.id
_entity.type
_entity.pdbx_description
1 polymer ?
#
loop_
_entity_poly.entity_id
_entity_poly.type
_entity_poly.pdbx_seq_one_letter_code
_entity_poly.pdbx_strand_id
1 'polypeptide(L)'
;MEYMVFSFRVGMARGKYGIQAPAITGNPEFERHFRVQQNTLEQLIVFIPAILAFSWMAESIGWPGNYIASGLGVIWLIGRFLFASSYVRDPGSRTLGFMMTFFPSALMVLGTLVCILISFV
;
A
#
# COMPACT_ATOMS: atom_id res chain seq x y z
N MET A 1 -5.31 -8.87 -2.23
CA MET A 1 -4.52 -10.06 -2.58
C MET A 1 -3.05 -9.95 -2.18
N GLU A 2 -2.32 -8.87 -2.49
CA GLU A 2 -0.88 -8.73 -2.14
C GLU A 2 -0.57 -8.92 -0.66
N TYR A 3 -1.38 -8.33 0.24
CA TYR A 3 -1.19 -8.50 1.69
C TYR A 3 -1.21 -9.98 2.11
N MET A 4 -2.08 -10.79 1.52
CA MET A 4 -2.13 -12.23 1.80
C MET A 4 -0.85 -12.93 1.33
N VAL A 5 -0.31 -12.54 0.17
CA VAL A 5 0.96 -13.06 -0.35
C VAL A 5 2.11 -12.72 0.60
N PHE A 6 2.15 -11.48 1.10
CA PHE A 6 3.19 -11.06 2.05
C PHE A 6 3.04 -11.76 3.41
N SER A 7 1.81 -11.96 3.88
CA SER A 7 1.54 -12.74 5.09
C SER A 7 2.01 -14.20 4.95
N PHE A 8 1.76 -14.81 3.81
CA PHE A 8 2.23 -16.16 3.52
C PHE A 8 3.78 -16.22 3.48
N ARG A 9 4.44 -15.24 2.87
CA ARG A 9 5.91 -15.15 2.86
C ARG A 9 6.50 -15.01 4.26
N VAL A 10 5.86 -14.26 5.15
CA VAL A 10 6.26 -14.18 6.56
C VAL A 10 6.16 -15.55 7.23
N GLY A 11 5.05 -16.28 7.00
CA GLY A 11 4.89 -17.65 7.53
C GLY A 11 5.98 -18.61 7.05
N MET A 12 6.31 -18.56 5.74
CA MET A 12 7.40 -19.37 5.20
C MET A 12 8.77 -19.00 5.81
N ALA A 13 9.04 -17.70 5.95
CA ALA A 13 10.29 -17.24 6.55
C ALA A 13 10.40 -17.64 8.03
N ARG A 14 9.28 -17.66 8.79
CA ARG A 14 9.27 -18.21 10.17
C ARG A 14 9.73 -19.68 10.19
N GLY A 15 9.15 -20.50 9.32
CA GLY A 15 9.53 -21.91 9.22
C GLY A 15 10.99 -22.09 8.82
N LYS A 16 11.46 -21.32 7.81
CA LYS A 16 12.84 -21.39 7.31
C LYS A 16 13.89 -21.02 8.37
N TYR A 17 13.60 -20.01 9.19
CA TYR A 17 14.56 -19.47 10.17
C TYR A 17 14.27 -19.92 11.61
N GLY A 18 13.30 -20.78 11.83
CA GLY A 18 12.97 -21.30 13.16
C GLY A 18 12.43 -20.27 14.15
N ILE A 19 11.81 -19.19 13.67
CA ILE A 19 11.31 -18.08 14.49
C ILE A 19 9.88 -18.38 14.92
N GLN A 20 9.69 -18.72 16.20
CA GLN A 20 8.37 -19.01 16.75
C GLN A 20 7.59 -17.73 17.06
N ALA A 21 6.26 -17.77 16.88
CA ALA A 21 5.37 -16.72 17.33
C ALA A 21 5.39 -16.64 18.87
N PRO A 22 5.30 -15.43 19.47
CA PRO A 22 5.03 -14.13 18.86
C PRO A 22 6.28 -13.34 18.43
N ALA A 23 7.48 -13.93 18.43
CA ALA A 23 8.71 -13.23 18.10
C ALA A 23 8.65 -12.60 16.71
N ILE A 24 9.13 -11.35 16.60
CA ILE A 24 9.19 -10.58 15.36
C ILE A 24 10.63 -10.21 14.97
N THR A 25 11.59 -10.69 15.74
CA THR A 25 13.04 -10.51 15.56
C THR A 25 13.73 -11.87 15.60
N GLY A 26 15.01 -11.90 15.20
CA GLY A 26 15.86 -13.09 15.32
C GLY A 26 16.59 -13.48 14.03
N ASN A 27 16.15 -12.97 12.88
CA ASN A 27 16.85 -13.14 11.60
C ASN A 27 16.56 -11.96 10.69
N PRO A 28 17.60 -11.28 10.11
CA PRO A 28 17.39 -10.08 9.28
C PRO A 28 16.50 -10.29 8.05
N GLU A 29 16.56 -11.45 7.40
CA GLU A 29 15.73 -11.74 6.23
C GLU A 29 14.25 -11.92 6.63
N PHE A 30 13.99 -12.62 7.73
CA PHE A 30 12.65 -12.73 8.31
C PHE A 30 12.08 -11.36 8.67
N GLU A 31 12.88 -10.52 9.35
CA GLU A 31 12.47 -9.18 9.78
C GLU A 31 12.11 -8.30 8.58
N ARG A 32 12.81 -8.42 7.44
CA ARG A 32 12.48 -7.71 6.20
C ARG A 32 11.12 -8.15 5.65
N HIS A 33 10.83 -9.45 5.59
CA HIS A 33 9.52 -9.95 5.18
C HIS A 33 8.41 -9.48 6.10
N PHE A 34 8.64 -9.56 7.40
CA PHE A 34 7.69 -9.07 8.41
C PHE A 34 7.43 -7.57 8.26
N ARG A 35 8.48 -6.77 8.04
CA ARG A 35 8.35 -5.32 7.85
C ARG A 35 7.61 -4.96 6.57
N VAL A 36 7.79 -5.70 5.48
CA VAL A 36 7.01 -5.54 4.24
C VAL A 36 5.52 -5.77 4.49
N GLN A 37 5.17 -6.86 5.18
CA GLN A 37 3.79 -7.16 5.55
C GLN A 37 3.19 -6.04 6.41
N GLN A 38 3.87 -5.65 7.47
CA GLN A 38 3.42 -4.62 8.41
C GLN A 38 3.22 -3.27 7.70
N ASN A 39 4.20 -2.82 6.92
CA ASN A 39 4.10 -1.58 6.17
C ASN A 39 2.99 -1.63 5.11
N THR A 40 2.71 -2.79 4.52
CA THR A 40 1.58 -2.93 3.59
C THR A 40 0.25 -2.74 4.30
N LEU A 41 0.08 -3.30 5.50
CA LEU A 41 -1.11 -3.09 6.32
C LEU A 41 -1.31 -1.61 6.68
N GLU A 42 -0.24 -0.94 7.12
CA GLU A 42 -0.24 0.50 7.42
C GLU A 42 -0.70 1.33 6.22
N GLN A 43 -0.21 1.03 5.01
CA GLN A 43 -0.59 1.72 3.78
C GLN A 43 -2.05 1.42 3.37
N LEU A 44 -2.54 0.20 3.57
CA LEU A 44 -3.92 -0.18 3.24
C LEU A 44 -4.96 0.58 4.08
N ILE A 45 -4.62 0.94 5.33
CA ILE A 45 -5.50 1.73 6.21
C ILE A 45 -5.84 3.09 5.60
N VAL A 46 -4.90 3.69 4.87
CA VAL A 46 -5.11 4.97 4.16
C VAL A 46 -5.65 4.73 2.76
N PHE A 47 -5.09 3.79 2.03
CA PHE A 47 -5.39 3.57 0.61
C PHE A 47 -6.84 3.14 0.37
N ILE A 48 -7.38 2.20 1.17
CA ILE A 48 -8.74 1.68 0.96
C ILE A 48 -9.79 2.78 1.13
N PRO A 49 -9.84 3.53 2.24
CA PRO A 49 -10.81 4.62 2.36
C PRO A 49 -10.57 5.73 1.34
N ALA A 50 -9.31 6.04 0.99
CA ALA A 50 -8.99 7.07 0.01
C ALA A 50 -9.51 6.74 -1.39
N ILE A 51 -9.30 5.51 -1.89
CA ILE A 51 -9.77 5.12 -3.22
C ILE A 51 -11.30 5.10 -3.31
N LEU A 52 -11.98 4.64 -2.26
CA LEU A 52 -13.45 4.61 -2.22
C LEU A 52 -14.04 6.01 -2.14
N ALA A 53 -13.53 6.84 -1.23
CA ALA A 53 -14.01 8.21 -1.04
C ALA A 53 -13.77 9.06 -2.29
N PHE A 54 -12.56 8.99 -2.88
CA PHE A 54 -12.23 9.74 -4.08
C PHE A 54 -13.08 9.32 -5.27
N SER A 55 -13.21 8.00 -5.50
CA SER A 55 -14.03 7.47 -6.59
C SER A 55 -15.46 7.99 -6.51
N TRP A 56 -16.09 7.88 -5.34
CA TRP A 56 -17.46 8.32 -5.14
C TRP A 56 -17.62 9.85 -5.26
N MET A 57 -16.77 10.61 -4.56
CA MET A 57 -16.88 12.08 -4.57
C MET A 57 -16.62 12.68 -5.96
N ALA A 58 -15.64 12.15 -6.70
CA ALA A 58 -15.35 12.63 -8.05
C ALA A 58 -16.52 12.34 -9.01
N GLU A 59 -17.11 11.14 -8.95
CA GLU A 59 -18.33 10.82 -9.74
C GLU A 59 -19.51 11.75 -9.40
N SER A 60 -19.70 12.10 -8.12
CA SER A 60 -20.82 12.96 -7.69
C SER A 60 -20.78 14.38 -8.27
N ILE A 61 -19.59 14.86 -8.64
CA ILE A 61 -19.38 16.19 -9.31
C ILE A 61 -19.19 16.08 -10.83
N GLY A 62 -19.45 14.89 -11.42
CA GLY A 62 -19.36 14.65 -12.86
C GLY A 62 -17.96 14.35 -13.39
N TRP A 63 -16.99 14.10 -12.54
CA TRP A 63 -15.64 13.67 -12.96
C TRP A 63 -15.60 12.14 -13.15
N PRO A 64 -14.69 11.62 -14.01
CA PRO A 64 -14.55 10.17 -14.22
C PRO A 64 -13.79 9.51 -13.05
N GLY A 65 -14.35 9.59 -11.83
CA GLY A 65 -13.72 9.20 -10.58
C GLY A 65 -13.29 7.75 -10.55
N ASN A 66 -14.11 6.83 -11.06
CA ASN A 66 -13.81 5.41 -11.12
C ASN A 66 -12.58 5.10 -12.00
N TYR A 67 -12.44 5.76 -13.14
CA TYR A 67 -11.29 5.56 -14.04
C TYR A 67 -10.01 6.12 -13.43
N ILE A 68 -10.05 7.32 -12.85
CA ILE A 68 -8.89 7.93 -12.19
C ILE A 68 -8.46 7.10 -10.99
N ALA A 69 -9.40 6.71 -10.12
CA ALA A 69 -9.14 5.86 -8.96
C ALA A 69 -8.53 4.51 -9.36
N SER A 70 -9.05 3.88 -10.42
CA SER A 70 -8.52 2.62 -10.93
C SER A 70 -7.08 2.76 -11.43
N GLY A 71 -6.77 3.82 -12.18
CA GLY A 71 -5.41 4.10 -12.66
C GLY A 71 -4.42 4.31 -11.49
N LEU A 72 -4.80 5.12 -10.50
CA LEU A 72 -4.01 5.35 -9.30
C LEU A 72 -3.86 4.06 -8.46
N GLY A 73 -4.89 3.24 -8.42
CA GLY A 73 -4.88 1.93 -7.76
C GLY A 73 -3.89 0.95 -8.40
N VAL A 74 -3.82 0.92 -9.73
CA VAL A 74 -2.84 0.10 -10.46
C VAL A 74 -1.41 0.56 -10.16
N ILE A 75 -1.16 1.88 -10.16
CA ILE A 75 0.16 2.44 -9.79
C ILE A 75 0.52 2.03 -8.35
N TRP A 76 -0.44 2.11 -7.43
CA TRP A 76 -0.24 1.70 -6.04
C TRP A 76 0.15 0.22 -5.93
N LEU A 77 -0.57 -0.67 -6.61
CA LEU A 77 -0.29 -2.11 -6.62
C LEU A 77 1.13 -2.41 -7.14
N ILE A 78 1.51 -1.80 -8.28
CA ILE A 78 2.87 -1.93 -8.82
C ILE A 78 3.90 -1.41 -7.81
N GLY A 79 3.63 -0.27 -7.20
CA GLY A 79 4.48 0.33 -6.17
C GLY A 79 4.69 -0.59 -4.97
N ARG A 80 3.63 -1.28 -4.50
CA ARG A 80 3.74 -2.24 -3.39
C ARG A 80 4.60 -3.45 -3.75
N PHE A 81 4.44 -3.97 -4.96
CA PHE A 81 5.26 -5.08 -5.43
C PHE A 81 6.75 -4.67 -5.55
N LEU A 82 7.03 -3.50 -6.11
CA LEU A 82 8.39 -2.95 -6.19
C LEU A 82 8.98 -2.69 -4.80
N PHE A 83 8.20 -2.11 -3.89
CA PHE A 83 8.62 -1.92 -2.50
C PHE A 83 9.01 -3.25 -1.85
N ALA A 84 8.14 -4.25 -1.94
CA ALA A 84 8.37 -5.56 -1.33
C ALA A 84 9.63 -6.24 -1.89
N SER A 85 9.80 -6.23 -3.22
CA SER A 85 10.93 -6.90 -3.88
C SER A 85 12.26 -6.19 -3.63
N SER A 86 12.26 -4.86 -3.60
CA SER A 86 13.48 -4.08 -3.32
C SER A 86 13.86 -4.14 -1.84
N TYR A 87 12.89 -3.97 -0.93
CA TYR A 87 13.14 -3.95 0.51
C TYR A 87 13.72 -5.26 1.05
N VAL A 88 13.25 -6.41 0.53
CA VAL A 88 13.78 -7.71 0.95
C VAL A 88 15.24 -7.88 0.52
N ARG A 89 15.60 -7.38 -0.68
CA ARG A 89 17.00 -7.44 -1.16
C ARG A 89 17.90 -6.42 -0.45
N ASP A 90 17.49 -5.18 -0.49
CA ASP A 90 18.21 -4.05 0.12
C ASP A 90 17.21 -3.00 0.64
N PRO A 91 17.08 -2.85 1.97
CA PRO A 91 16.17 -1.85 2.56
C PRO A 91 16.42 -0.41 2.09
N GLY A 92 17.64 -0.08 1.65
CA GLY A 92 17.98 1.25 1.11
C GLY A 92 17.33 1.56 -0.23
N SER A 93 17.01 0.53 -1.04
CA SER A 93 16.45 0.68 -2.39
C SER A 93 14.93 0.83 -2.45
N ARG A 94 14.24 0.93 -1.31
CA ARG A 94 12.76 0.96 -1.16
C ARG A 94 12.09 2.23 -1.68
N THR A 95 12.82 3.31 -1.91
CA THR A 95 12.29 4.67 -2.11
C THR A 95 11.30 4.75 -3.26
N LEU A 96 11.62 4.18 -4.43
CA LEU A 96 10.74 4.23 -5.59
C LEU A 96 9.39 3.54 -5.30
N GLY A 97 9.42 2.32 -4.78
CA GLY A 97 8.20 1.57 -4.44
C GLY A 97 7.36 2.30 -3.38
N PHE A 98 8.01 2.90 -2.38
CA PHE A 98 7.33 3.72 -1.37
C PHE A 98 6.63 4.94 -2.01
N MET A 99 7.32 5.70 -2.86
CA MET A 99 6.75 6.87 -3.53
C MET A 99 5.56 6.49 -4.41
N MET A 100 5.64 5.38 -5.16
CA MET A 100 4.54 4.87 -5.98
C MET A 100 3.31 4.42 -5.19
N THR A 101 3.42 4.22 -3.88
CA THR A 101 2.28 3.93 -3.00
C THR A 101 1.80 5.16 -2.25
N PHE A 102 2.71 6.01 -1.82
CA PHE A 102 2.40 7.23 -1.07
C PHE A 102 1.65 8.26 -1.93
N PHE A 103 2.19 8.60 -3.11
CA PHE A 103 1.61 9.65 -3.96
C PHE A 103 0.18 9.34 -4.44
N PRO A 104 -0.16 8.15 -4.96
CA PRO A 104 -1.54 7.85 -5.32
C PRO A 104 -2.51 7.99 -4.14
N SER A 105 -2.13 7.52 -2.96
CA SER A 105 -2.95 7.65 -1.75
C SER A 105 -3.14 9.12 -1.36
N ALA A 106 -2.06 9.91 -1.34
CA ALA A 106 -2.11 11.33 -1.04
C ALA A 106 -2.95 12.12 -2.06
N LEU A 107 -2.80 11.83 -3.36
CA LEU A 107 -3.59 12.45 -4.42
C LEU A 107 -5.08 12.15 -4.27
N MET A 108 -5.45 10.91 -3.92
CA MET A 108 -6.86 10.56 -3.70
C MET A 108 -7.44 11.23 -2.46
N VAL A 109 -6.68 11.33 -1.36
CA VAL A 109 -7.11 12.06 -0.15
C VAL A 109 -7.32 13.53 -0.45
N LEU A 110 -6.34 14.20 -1.07
CA LEU A 110 -6.44 15.61 -1.44
C LEU A 110 -7.52 15.84 -2.49
N GLY A 111 -7.63 14.96 -3.49
CA GLY A 111 -8.67 15.02 -4.51
C GLY A 111 -10.07 14.89 -3.91
N THR A 112 -10.26 14.02 -2.91
CA THR A 112 -11.53 13.92 -2.19
C THR A 112 -11.90 15.25 -1.50
N LEU A 113 -10.93 15.89 -0.83
CA LEU A 113 -11.16 17.19 -0.18
C LEU A 113 -11.53 18.27 -1.21
N VAL A 114 -10.86 18.30 -2.37
CA VAL A 114 -11.20 19.22 -3.46
C VAL A 114 -12.61 18.97 -3.99
N CYS A 115 -12.98 17.70 -4.24
CA CYS A 115 -14.32 17.34 -4.69
C CYS A 115 -15.41 17.75 -3.68
N ILE A 116 -15.15 17.57 -2.38
CA ILE A 116 -16.04 18.05 -1.31
C ILE A 116 -16.21 19.57 -1.38
N LEU A 117 -15.13 20.34 -1.50
CA LEU A 117 -15.22 21.79 -1.60
C LEU A 117 -16.03 22.24 -2.83
N ILE A 118 -15.81 21.59 -4.00
CA ILE A 118 -16.57 21.88 -5.21
C ILE A 118 -18.05 21.58 -5.05
N SER A 119 -18.42 20.53 -4.31
CA SER A 119 -19.82 20.13 -4.11
C SER A 119 -20.65 21.13 -3.29
N PHE A 120 -20.01 22.09 -2.61
CA PHE A 120 -20.68 23.18 -1.87
C PHE A 120 -20.85 24.46 -2.69
N VAL A 121 -20.34 24.52 -3.90
CA VAL A 121 -20.43 25.71 -4.79
C VAL A 121 -21.41 25.46 -5.91
#